data_27d192626cb1b821130186d7cd698c04
#
_entry.id   27d192626cb1b821130186d7cd698c04
#
_cell.length_a   1.000
_cell.length_b   1.000
_cell.length_c   1.000
_cell.angle_alpha   90.00
_cell.angle_beta   90.00
_cell.angle_gamma   90.00
#
_symmetry.space_group_name_H-M   'P 1'
#
loop_
_entity.id
_entity.type
_entity.pdbx_description
1 polymer ?
#
loop_
_entity_poly.entity_id
_entity_poly.type
_entity_poly.pdbx_seq_one_letter_code
_entity_poly.pdbx_strand_id
1 'polypeptide(L)'
;MSSTESFETERVDRMRHTLSHVMATALTEMYPGIRFGVGPAIKDGFYYDVDLSKVKTKNGEVVKISDADLSKIEKKMRGIIARGFKMQYSEKSRAEALDWAKQNGQDFKIELINELPEGEVISFYQLGDFTDLCKGPHIESDKEVGAFKLTRIAGAYWRGDENKPMLTRIYGVAFETEDELKEYLEKIEEAKARDHRKLGKELDLFCFSDLVGAGLPLFSPRGTVLREMVSGYSLSLRGASGFEKVWTPNITKMDLYKTSGHYAKFGDELFIVHSQVNGEDFALKPMNCPHHAQIFASRPRTYKEMPVRYMEATTVYRDEKSGELGGLSRVRSLTQDDSHVFCRKSQIEDEIKNLIKIVRELYTTVGMGKLRARLSYRSNEDKYLGDMSLWEMAQAQIKSAAIDNGLDFFEAEGEAAFYGPKIDFMAEDAIGREHQVATVQLDFVQPERFDLNFINEKGEKERPVMVHHATLGSIERFLSVFIEHTAGWFPFWCAPEQVRIVTVNDGVLGYVLEIEDVLKQIVLDKPLKYNELRFTSDKTDDSLGKKIRRATSIKIPVILVVGPKDMEARTVSVRLKDEEKTVDLNGLGDFLKTLA
;
A
#
# COMPACT_ATOMS: atom_id res chain seq x y z
N MET A 1 25.40 0.75 -6.21
CA MET A 1 25.37 2.21 -6.52
C MET A 1 26.77 2.62 -6.93
N SER A 2 26.93 3.35 -8.03
CA SER A 2 28.24 3.88 -8.44
C SER A 2 28.67 5.01 -7.49
N SER A 3 29.97 5.29 -7.37
CA SER A 3 30.48 6.35 -6.49
C SER A 3 29.89 7.73 -6.84
N THR A 4 29.47 7.95 -8.07
CA THR A 4 28.79 9.18 -8.53
C THR A 4 27.38 9.31 -8.00
N GLU A 5 26.57 8.23 -8.01
CA GLU A 5 25.19 8.23 -7.46
C GLU A 5 25.16 8.49 -5.95
N SER A 6 26.16 8.01 -5.20
CA SER A 6 26.24 8.29 -3.75
C SER A 6 26.59 9.76 -3.46
N PHE A 7 27.44 10.38 -4.25
CA PHE A 7 27.82 11.80 -4.12
C PHE A 7 26.67 12.75 -4.47
N GLU A 8 25.91 12.48 -5.53
CA GLU A 8 24.72 13.26 -5.91
C GLU A 8 23.63 13.17 -4.85
N THR A 9 23.34 11.97 -4.35
CA THR A 9 22.35 11.76 -3.29
C THR A 9 22.72 12.55 -2.02
N GLU A 10 23.98 12.51 -1.60
CA GLU A 10 24.45 13.30 -0.45
C GLU A 10 24.31 14.82 -0.67
N ARG A 11 24.58 15.32 -1.85
CA ARG A 11 24.44 16.76 -2.18
C ARG A 11 23.00 17.21 -2.10
N VAL A 12 22.07 16.45 -2.68
CA VAL A 12 20.64 16.75 -2.66
C VAL A 12 20.08 16.71 -1.24
N ASP A 13 20.50 15.78 -0.42
CA ASP A 13 20.06 15.70 0.97
C ASP A 13 20.59 16.86 1.82
N ARG A 14 21.83 17.32 1.58
CA ARG A 14 22.38 18.54 2.19
C ARG A 14 21.57 19.78 1.78
N MET A 15 21.20 19.88 0.50
CA MET A 15 20.35 20.96 -0.01
C MET A 15 18.97 20.95 0.66
N ARG A 16 18.32 19.79 0.74
CA ARG A 16 17.02 19.61 1.42
C ARG A 16 17.09 20.02 2.88
N HIS A 17 18.15 19.60 3.58
CA HIS A 17 18.38 19.98 4.98
C HIS A 17 18.59 21.49 5.12
N THR A 18 19.36 22.12 4.21
CA THR A 18 19.55 23.57 4.22
C THR A 18 18.24 24.32 3.95
N LEU A 19 17.42 23.82 3.03
CA LEU A 19 16.10 24.42 2.75
C LEU A 19 15.16 24.38 3.97
N SER A 20 15.27 23.39 4.85
CA SER A 20 14.53 23.42 6.12
C SER A 20 14.96 24.59 7.00
N HIS A 21 16.26 24.90 7.06
CA HIS A 21 16.78 26.08 7.77
C HIS A 21 16.41 27.40 7.09
N VAL A 22 16.40 27.47 5.76
CA VAL A 22 15.89 28.63 5.01
C VAL A 22 14.41 28.87 5.33
N MET A 23 13.60 27.80 5.42
CA MET A 23 12.20 27.89 5.82
C MET A 23 12.07 28.38 7.26
N ALA A 24 12.86 27.85 8.19
CA ALA A 24 12.86 28.30 9.58
C ALA A 24 13.26 29.77 9.72
N THR A 25 14.25 30.23 8.95
CA THR A 25 14.63 31.67 8.88
C THR A 25 13.46 32.50 8.38
N ALA A 26 12.79 32.08 7.29
CA ALA A 26 11.62 32.78 6.76
C ALA A 26 10.49 32.87 7.81
N LEU A 27 10.24 31.79 8.52
CA LEU A 27 9.21 31.75 9.58
C LEU A 27 9.58 32.62 10.77
N THR A 28 10.85 32.67 11.16
CA THR A 28 11.33 33.56 12.24
C THR A 28 11.11 35.04 11.87
N GLU A 29 11.43 35.44 10.63
CA GLU A 29 11.20 36.80 10.14
C GLU A 29 9.69 37.13 10.03
N MET A 30 8.83 36.16 9.71
CA MET A 30 7.39 36.36 9.55
C MET A 30 6.61 36.29 10.89
N TYR A 31 7.08 35.48 11.81
CA TYR A 31 6.37 35.13 13.06
C TYR A 31 7.30 35.21 14.27
N PRO A 32 7.67 36.42 14.73
CA PRO A 32 8.53 36.58 15.90
C PRO A 32 7.99 35.83 17.14
N GLY A 33 8.87 35.07 17.81
CA GLY A 33 8.52 34.27 18.95
C GLY A 33 8.05 32.84 18.64
N ILE A 34 8.12 32.41 17.38
CA ILE A 34 7.91 31.01 16.94
C ILE A 34 8.93 30.09 17.62
N ARG A 35 8.48 28.88 17.99
CA ARG A 35 9.34 27.85 18.56
C ARG A 35 9.53 26.71 17.56
N PHE A 36 10.72 26.13 17.57
CA PHE A 36 11.11 25.13 16.60
C PHE A 36 11.32 23.75 17.24
N GLY A 37 10.70 22.72 16.65
CA GLY A 37 10.96 21.33 16.93
C GLY A 37 12.19 20.81 16.16
N VAL A 38 11.95 19.99 15.14
CA VAL A 38 12.98 19.39 14.28
C VAL A 38 12.68 19.66 12.80
N GLY A 39 13.74 19.75 11.99
CA GLY A 39 13.65 20.07 10.56
C GLY A 39 14.58 19.23 9.70
N PRO A 40 14.40 17.89 9.59
CA PRO A 40 15.25 17.03 8.81
C PRO A 40 14.97 17.10 7.30
N ALA A 41 15.96 16.68 6.52
CA ALA A 41 15.72 16.20 5.16
C ALA A 41 14.95 14.86 5.21
N ILE A 42 14.11 14.63 4.22
CA ILE A 42 13.37 13.40 3.99
C ILE A 42 13.49 13.01 2.51
N LYS A 43 13.06 11.80 2.15
CA LYS A 43 12.98 11.40 0.75
C LYS A 43 12.19 12.46 -0.04
N ASP A 44 12.78 12.95 -1.12
CA ASP A 44 12.23 13.94 -2.06
C ASP A 44 12.01 15.36 -1.49
N GLY A 45 12.34 15.62 -0.20
CA GLY A 45 12.08 16.94 0.37
C GLY A 45 12.59 17.16 1.79
N PHE A 46 11.87 18.02 2.51
CA PHE A 46 12.17 18.44 3.87
C PHE A 46 10.91 18.84 4.61
N TYR A 47 10.99 18.93 5.92
CA TYR A 47 9.93 19.58 6.72
C TYR A 47 10.54 20.35 7.90
N TYR A 48 9.70 21.13 8.57
CA TYR A 48 10.00 21.67 9.88
C TYR A 48 8.77 21.64 10.78
N ASP A 49 8.96 21.23 12.02
CA ASP A 49 7.95 21.26 13.08
C ASP A 49 8.05 22.56 13.84
N VAL A 50 6.97 23.32 13.89
CA VAL A 50 6.91 24.62 14.54
C VAL A 50 5.74 24.73 15.50
N ASP A 51 5.96 25.48 16.57
CA ASP A 51 4.90 25.80 17.53
C ASP A 51 4.59 27.30 17.50
N LEU A 52 3.36 27.59 17.16
CA LEU A 52 2.81 28.94 17.05
C LEU A 52 1.94 29.34 18.25
N SER A 53 1.80 28.48 19.27
CA SER A 53 0.87 28.69 20.38
C SER A 53 1.12 29.98 21.17
N LYS A 54 2.37 30.48 21.18
CA LYS A 54 2.75 31.75 21.80
C LYS A 54 2.77 32.95 20.85
N VAL A 55 2.62 32.71 19.54
CA VAL A 55 2.63 33.78 18.52
C VAL A 55 1.24 34.36 18.36
N LYS A 56 1.12 35.67 18.52
CA LYS A 56 -0.18 36.37 18.46
C LYS A 56 -0.24 37.31 17.25
N THR A 57 -1.41 37.38 16.65
CA THR A 57 -1.75 38.41 15.65
C THR A 57 -1.85 39.78 16.33
N LYS A 58 -1.90 40.85 15.52
CA LYS A 58 -2.14 42.23 16.01
C LYS A 58 -3.43 42.36 16.85
N ASN A 59 -4.39 41.44 16.63
CA ASN A 59 -5.68 41.41 17.38
C ASN A 59 -5.62 40.51 18.61
N GLY A 60 -4.45 39.95 18.97
CA GLY A 60 -4.24 39.12 20.14
C GLY A 60 -4.61 37.64 19.99
N GLU A 61 -5.09 37.22 18.82
CA GLU A 61 -5.39 35.81 18.50
C GLU A 61 -4.12 35.02 18.23
N VAL A 62 -4.10 33.72 18.54
CA VAL A 62 -2.99 32.84 18.20
C VAL A 62 -2.90 32.67 16.69
N VAL A 63 -1.68 32.85 16.13
CA VAL A 63 -1.43 32.67 14.71
C VAL A 63 -1.66 31.20 14.32
N LYS A 64 -2.36 30.99 13.22
CA LYS A 64 -2.51 29.69 12.56
C LYS A 64 -2.01 29.81 11.12
N ILE A 65 -1.14 28.91 10.73
CA ILE A 65 -0.66 28.76 9.35
C ILE A 65 -1.50 27.69 8.66
N SER A 66 -1.92 27.99 7.44
CA SER A 66 -2.72 27.12 6.57
C SER A 66 -2.04 26.95 5.20
N ASP A 67 -2.52 26.03 4.37
CA ASP A 67 -1.99 25.83 3.01
C ASP A 67 -2.03 27.13 2.16
N ALA A 68 -2.96 28.05 2.46
CA ALA A 68 -3.05 29.37 1.79
C ALA A 68 -1.82 30.28 2.08
N ASP A 69 -1.07 30.00 3.12
CA ASP A 69 0.10 30.79 3.52
C ASP A 69 1.41 30.25 2.90
N LEU A 70 1.41 29.02 2.37
CA LEU A 70 2.60 28.36 1.80
C LEU A 70 3.28 29.21 0.74
N SER A 71 2.51 29.81 -0.17
CA SER A 71 3.06 30.67 -1.23
C SER A 71 3.76 31.93 -0.69
N LYS A 72 3.29 32.47 0.44
CA LYS A 72 3.91 33.63 1.10
C LYS A 72 5.23 33.24 1.77
N ILE A 73 5.24 32.08 2.45
CA ILE A 73 6.44 31.53 3.08
C ILE A 73 7.47 31.21 2.02
N GLU A 74 7.08 30.53 0.94
CA GLU A 74 7.96 30.19 -0.20
C GLU A 74 8.58 31.47 -0.84
N LYS A 75 7.77 32.49 -1.07
CA LYS A 75 8.28 33.78 -1.57
C LYS A 75 9.32 34.40 -0.63
N LYS A 76 9.10 34.27 0.69
CA LYS A 76 10.06 34.77 1.68
C LYS A 76 11.35 33.95 1.66
N MET A 77 11.28 32.62 1.54
CA MET A 77 12.43 31.72 1.38
C MET A 77 13.26 32.11 0.13
N ARG A 78 12.59 32.28 -1.03
CA ARG A 78 13.26 32.72 -2.25
C ARG A 78 13.96 34.09 -2.08
N GLY A 79 13.37 35.01 -1.30
CA GLY A 79 13.98 36.27 -0.97
C GLY A 79 15.22 36.13 -0.07
N ILE A 80 15.26 35.15 0.83
CA ILE A 80 16.44 34.86 1.66
C ILE A 80 17.55 34.28 0.78
N ILE A 81 17.25 33.32 -0.08
CA ILE A 81 18.19 32.70 -1.02
C ILE A 81 18.78 33.80 -1.95
N ALA A 82 17.95 34.67 -2.53
CA ALA A 82 18.39 35.74 -3.46
C ALA A 82 19.29 36.77 -2.81
N ARG A 83 19.25 36.96 -1.49
CA ARG A 83 20.17 37.83 -0.76
C ARG A 83 21.57 37.24 -0.60
N GLY A 84 21.73 35.99 -0.89
CA GLY A 84 22.92 35.18 -0.63
C GLY A 84 23.06 34.83 0.85
N PHE A 85 23.58 33.66 1.12
CA PHE A 85 23.87 33.22 2.49
C PHE A 85 25.11 32.32 2.55
N LYS A 86 25.68 32.25 3.74
CA LYS A 86 26.65 31.21 4.12
C LYS A 86 26.17 30.56 5.42
N MET A 87 26.14 29.24 5.45
CA MET A 87 25.89 28.52 6.67
C MET A 87 27.12 28.63 7.60
N GLN A 88 26.90 29.05 8.83
CA GLN A 88 27.97 29.20 9.82
C GLN A 88 27.84 28.07 10.85
N TYR A 89 28.87 27.25 10.92
CA TYR A 89 28.97 26.16 11.92
C TYR A 89 29.62 26.71 13.21
N SER A 90 29.10 26.25 14.35
CA SER A 90 29.71 26.49 15.65
C SER A 90 29.41 25.35 16.61
N GLU A 91 30.28 25.13 17.57
CA GLU A 91 30.10 24.17 18.65
C GLU A 91 29.88 24.92 19.97
N LYS A 92 29.07 24.35 20.85
CA LYS A 92 28.79 24.90 22.18
C LYS A 92 28.90 23.80 23.22
N SER A 93 29.38 24.16 24.40
CA SER A 93 29.23 23.31 25.57
C SER A 93 27.75 23.11 25.90
N ARG A 94 27.41 22.05 26.62
CA ARG A 94 26.01 21.80 27.05
C ARG A 94 25.43 22.97 27.83
N ALA A 95 26.22 23.62 28.70
CA ALA A 95 25.78 24.79 29.45
C ALA A 95 25.43 25.96 28.53
N GLU A 96 26.32 26.31 27.58
CA GLU A 96 26.08 27.36 26.59
C GLU A 96 24.89 27.06 25.67
N ALA A 97 24.73 25.80 25.26
CA ALA A 97 23.60 25.36 24.45
C ALA A 97 22.24 25.49 25.19
N LEU A 98 22.20 25.09 26.44
CA LEU A 98 21.01 25.25 27.28
C LEU A 98 20.69 26.72 27.57
N ASP A 99 21.72 27.54 27.83
CA ASP A 99 21.51 28.99 28.03
C ASP A 99 21.01 29.67 26.76
N TRP A 100 21.57 29.32 25.58
CA TRP A 100 21.06 29.80 24.30
C TRP A 100 19.57 29.43 24.10
N ALA A 101 19.21 28.15 24.36
CA ALA A 101 17.84 27.68 24.18
C ALA A 101 16.85 28.40 25.13
N LYS A 102 17.24 28.63 26.38
CA LYS A 102 16.44 29.41 27.36
C LYS A 102 16.26 30.87 26.94
N GLN A 103 17.36 31.54 26.54
CA GLN A 103 17.34 32.96 26.12
C GLN A 103 16.47 33.17 24.89
N ASN A 104 16.44 32.19 23.97
CA ASN A 104 15.64 32.25 22.74
C ASN A 104 14.25 31.59 22.88
N GLY A 105 13.86 31.13 24.08
CA GLY A 105 12.56 30.54 24.35
C GLY A 105 12.29 29.23 23.60
N GLN A 106 13.34 28.47 23.25
CA GLN A 106 13.26 27.24 22.47
C GLN A 106 13.11 26.01 23.36
N ASP A 107 11.94 25.84 23.96
CA ASP A 107 11.66 24.80 24.97
C ASP A 107 11.93 23.39 24.43
N PHE A 108 11.58 23.11 23.17
CA PHE A 108 11.83 21.80 22.54
C PHE A 108 13.32 21.50 22.37
N LYS A 109 14.16 22.53 22.15
CA LYS A 109 15.62 22.35 22.05
C LYS A 109 16.24 22.07 23.41
N ILE A 110 15.68 22.59 24.50
CA ILE A 110 16.12 22.25 25.86
C ILE A 110 15.96 20.73 26.11
N GLU A 111 14.80 20.15 25.72
CA GLU A 111 14.55 18.73 25.85
C GLU A 111 15.55 17.92 25.02
N LEU A 112 15.77 18.30 23.74
CA LEU A 112 16.75 17.64 22.86
C LEU A 112 18.18 17.68 23.41
N ILE A 113 18.62 18.84 23.90
CA ILE A 113 20.00 19.00 24.44
C ILE A 113 20.21 18.12 25.69
N ASN A 114 19.18 18.04 26.55
CA ASN A 114 19.28 17.25 27.78
C ASN A 114 19.40 15.73 27.53
N GLU A 115 18.89 15.27 26.41
CA GLU A 115 18.93 13.85 26.03
C GLU A 115 20.19 13.42 25.27
N LEU A 116 20.98 14.37 24.79
CA LEU A 116 22.25 14.03 24.15
C LEU A 116 23.18 13.31 25.16
N PRO A 117 23.91 12.27 24.75
CA PRO A 117 24.88 11.60 25.61
C PRO A 117 25.93 12.56 26.18
N GLU A 118 26.50 12.21 27.33
CA GLU A 118 27.61 12.97 27.86
C GLU A 118 28.83 12.87 26.94
N GLY A 119 29.46 14.03 26.66
CA GLY A 119 30.62 14.12 25.77
C GLY A 119 30.27 14.22 24.27
N GLU A 120 29.00 14.16 23.88
CA GLU A 120 28.62 14.43 22.49
C GLU A 120 28.82 15.90 22.14
N VAL A 121 29.38 16.15 20.93
CA VAL A 121 29.56 17.50 20.39
C VAL A 121 28.21 18.12 20.09
N ILE A 122 27.91 19.26 20.69
CA ILE A 122 26.66 20.00 20.48
C ILE A 122 26.90 21.09 19.44
N SER A 123 26.49 20.81 18.22
CA SER A 123 26.70 21.70 17.08
C SER A 123 25.48 22.55 16.75
N PHE A 124 25.77 23.73 16.25
CA PHE A 124 24.80 24.72 15.80
C PHE A 124 25.13 25.19 14.39
N TYR A 125 24.08 25.47 13.65
CA TYR A 125 24.19 26.16 12.36
C TYR A 125 23.39 27.45 12.39
N GLN A 126 24.01 28.50 11.88
CA GLN A 126 23.41 29.82 11.77
C GLN A 126 23.23 30.23 10.32
N LEU A 127 22.03 30.74 9.99
CA LEU A 127 21.67 31.33 8.71
C LEU A 127 21.05 32.71 8.97
N GLY A 128 21.78 33.80 8.66
CA GLY A 128 21.33 35.14 9.00
C GLY A 128 21.12 35.29 10.51
N ASP A 129 19.93 35.72 10.93
CA ASP A 129 19.56 35.87 12.33
C ASP A 129 19.01 34.59 12.97
N PHE A 130 18.82 33.54 12.17
CA PHE A 130 18.33 32.23 12.66
C PHE A 130 19.50 31.33 13.03
N THR A 131 19.47 30.80 14.25
CA THR A 131 20.43 29.80 14.74
C THR A 131 19.65 28.57 15.22
N ASP A 132 20.13 27.38 14.89
CA ASP A 132 19.50 26.13 15.33
C ASP A 132 20.50 25.10 15.80
N LEU A 133 20.06 24.25 16.74
CA LEU A 133 20.72 23.01 17.15
C LEU A 133 20.64 22.01 15.99
N CYS A 134 21.78 21.69 15.39
CA CYS A 134 21.81 20.86 14.19
C CYS A 134 23.16 20.16 14.01
N LYS A 135 23.12 18.87 13.60
CA LYS A 135 24.33 18.09 13.29
C LYS A 135 24.88 18.33 11.87
N GLY A 136 24.09 18.97 11.00
CA GLY A 136 24.44 19.07 9.57
C GLY A 136 24.36 17.68 8.86
N PRO A 137 25.02 17.52 7.70
CA PRO A 137 25.68 18.57 6.93
C PRO A 137 24.72 19.47 6.17
N HIS A 138 25.24 20.61 5.68
CA HIS A 138 24.52 21.58 4.86
C HIS A 138 25.31 21.90 3.58
N ILE A 139 24.64 22.50 2.58
CA ILE A 139 25.34 23.13 1.45
C ILE A 139 26.06 24.41 1.92
N GLU A 140 27.13 24.78 1.23
CA GLU A 140 27.97 25.92 1.64
C GLU A 140 27.39 27.27 1.22
N SER A 141 26.67 27.32 0.12
CA SER A 141 26.16 28.58 -0.43
C SER A 141 24.78 28.46 -1.10
N ASP A 142 24.12 29.62 -1.25
CA ASP A 142 22.86 29.78 -1.97
C ASP A 142 22.91 29.32 -3.43
N LYS A 143 24.09 29.28 -4.05
CA LYS A 143 24.29 28.85 -5.45
C LYS A 143 24.06 27.35 -5.67
N GLU A 144 24.05 26.57 -4.58
CA GLU A 144 23.82 25.14 -4.61
C GLU A 144 22.33 24.78 -4.39
N VAL A 145 21.49 25.78 -4.17
CA VAL A 145 20.05 25.58 -4.03
C VAL A 145 19.41 25.32 -5.39
N GLY A 146 18.81 24.16 -5.56
CA GLY A 146 18.00 23.82 -6.72
C GLY A 146 16.55 24.29 -6.62
N ALA A 147 15.68 23.63 -7.35
CA ALA A 147 14.24 23.91 -7.37
C ALA A 147 13.54 23.38 -6.12
N PHE A 148 12.63 24.15 -5.54
CA PHE A 148 11.84 23.70 -4.38
C PHE A 148 10.43 24.27 -4.38
N LYS A 149 9.53 23.58 -3.68
CA LYS A 149 8.15 24.03 -3.45
C LYS A 149 7.66 23.59 -2.08
N LEU A 150 6.93 24.46 -1.36
CA LEU A 150 6.18 24.05 -0.18
C LEU A 150 4.87 23.39 -0.61
N THR A 151 4.53 22.24 0.00
CA THR A 151 3.48 21.37 -0.55
C THR A 151 2.25 21.25 0.33
N ARG A 152 2.42 21.17 1.66
CA ARG A 152 1.30 20.97 2.60
C ARG A 152 1.67 21.29 4.04
N ILE A 153 0.63 21.41 4.85
CA ILE A 153 0.72 21.54 6.31
C ILE A 153 0.01 20.38 6.97
N ALA A 154 0.57 19.89 8.07
CA ALA A 154 -0.04 18.84 8.89
C ALA A 154 0.17 19.11 10.38
N GLY A 155 -0.70 18.59 11.24
CA GLY A 155 -0.43 18.47 12.67
C GLY A 155 0.53 17.31 12.93
N ALA A 156 1.46 17.49 13.87
CA ALA A 156 2.35 16.43 14.31
C ALA A 156 2.56 16.55 15.83
N TYR A 157 2.24 15.50 16.58
CA TYR A 157 2.55 15.48 18.00
C TYR A 157 4.05 15.45 18.22
N TRP A 158 4.52 16.23 19.19
CA TRP A 158 5.94 16.23 19.54
C TRP A 158 6.41 14.81 19.85
N ARG A 159 7.39 14.32 19.08
CA ARG A 159 7.93 12.94 19.15
C ARG A 159 6.90 11.82 18.94
N GLY A 160 5.80 12.11 18.28
CA GLY A 160 4.76 11.11 18.00
C GLY A 160 3.91 10.74 19.22
N ASP A 161 4.06 11.43 20.35
CA ASP A 161 3.32 11.19 21.59
C ASP A 161 2.06 12.07 21.62
N GLU A 162 0.88 11.46 21.59
CA GLU A 162 -0.41 12.15 21.61
C GLU A 162 -0.69 12.95 22.89
N ASN A 163 0.05 12.67 23.97
CA ASN A 163 -0.01 13.40 25.23
C ASN A 163 0.86 14.67 25.23
N LYS A 164 1.70 14.87 24.20
CA LYS A 164 2.57 16.03 24.04
C LYS A 164 1.94 17.08 23.12
N PRO A 165 2.47 18.34 23.10
CA PRO A 165 1.94 19.40 22.26
C PRO A 165 1.89 19.00 20.77
N MET A 166 0.79 19.36 20.11
CA MET A 166 0.66 19.23 18.67
C MET A 166 1.32 20.43 17.98
N LEU A 167 2.34 20.16 17.19
CA LEU A 167 3.09 21.12 16.38
C LEU A 167 2.49 21.24 14.98
N THR A 168 2.76 22.35 14.32
CA THR A 168 2.47 22.54 12.91
C THR A 168 3.68 22.09 12.10
N ARG A 169 3.52 21.05 11.27
CA ARG A 169 4.55 20.54 10.37
C ARG A 169 4.34 21.09 8.97
N ILE A 170 5.32 21.82 8.46
CA ILE A 170 5.31 22.41 7.12
C ILE A 170 6.24 21.58 6.23
N TYR A 171 5.70 21.04 5.13
CA TYR A 171 6.43 20.20 4.19
C TYR A 171 6.84 20.98 2.95
N GLY A 172 8.05 20.70 2.47
CA GLY A 172 8.55 21.13 1.17
C GLY A 172 9.19 19.96 0.43
N VAL A 173 9.25 20.08 -0.89
CA VAL A 173 9.98 19.18 -1.80
C VAL A 173 11.09 19.96 -2.48
N ALA A 174 12.21 19.27 -2.81
CA ALA A 174 13.34 19.91 -3.46
C ALA A 174 14.11 18.93 -4.35
N PHE A 175 14.48 19.44 -5.53
CA PHE A 175 15.16 18.73 -6.61
C PHE A 175 16.27 19.60 -7.17
N GLU A 176 17.18 19.01 -7.94
CA GLU A 176 18.27 19.77 -8.55
C GLU A 176 17.79 20.76 -9.60
N THR A 177 16.76 20.37 -10.36
CA THR A 177 16.25 21.17 -11.48
C THR A 177 14.76 21.48 -11.37
N GLU A 178 14.31 22.53 -12.05
CA GLU A 178 12.88 22.88 -12.17
C GLU A 178 12.09 21.80 -12.94
N ASP A 179 12.71 21.11 -13.90
CA ASP A 179 12.07 20.05 -14.67
C ASP A 179 11.77 18.83 -13.80
N GLU A 180 12.72 18.41 -12.96
CA GLU A 180 12.51 17.34 -11.97
C GLU A 180 11.42 17.69 -10.96
N LEU A 181 11.44 18.93 -10.46
CA LEU A 181 10.40 19.42 -9.54
C LEU A 181 9.02 19.38 -10.23
N LYS A 182 8.95 19.82 -11.48
CA LYS A 182 7.70 19.83 -12.25
C LYS A 182 7.19 18.41 -12.47
N GLU A 183 8.03 17.49 -12.91
CA GLU A 183 7.67 16.08 -13.10
C GLU A 183 7.16 15.46 -11.80
N TYR A 184 7.83 15.72 -10.69
CA TYR A 184 7.40 15.24 -9.38
C TYR A 184 6.03 15.78 -8.95
N LEU A 185 5.79 17.08 -9.18
CA LEU A 185 4.50 17.71 -8.85
C LEU A 185 3.37 17.19 -9.74
N GLU A 186 3.63 16.93 -11.03
CA GLU A 186 2.68 16.29 -11.93
C GLU A 186 2.33 14.86 -11.45
N LYS A 187 3.32 14.07 -11.02
CA LYS A 187 3.10 12.75 -10.42
C LYS A 187 2.26 12.82 -9.14
N ILE A 188 2.46 13.82 -8.29
CA ILE A 188 1.64 14.03 -7.08
C ILE A 188 0.18 14.34 -7.44
N GLU A 189 -0.05 15.25 -8.39
CA GLU A 189 -1.42 15.59 -8.82
C GLU A 189 -2.10 14.39 -9.47
N GLU A 190 -1.38 13.63 -10.30
CA GLU A 190 -1.88 12.38 -10.85
C GLU A 190 -2.20 11.35 -9.75
N ALA A 191 -1.35 11.21 -8.74
CA ALA A 191 -1.62 10.34 -7.58
C ALA A 191 -2.90 10.74 -6.83
N LYS A 192 -3.12 12.05 -6.62
CA LYS A 192 -4.37 12.55 -6.02
C LYS A 192 -5.59 12.29 -6.89
N ALA A 193 -5.45 12.42 -8.21
CA ALA A 193 -6.54 12.14 -9.15
C ALA A 193 -6.90 10.64 -9.16
N ARG A 194 -5.93 9.76 -8.91
CA ARG A 194 -6.07 8.30 -8.88
C ARG A 194 -6.42 7.74 -7.50
N ASP A 195 -6.46 8.56 -6.44
CA ASP A 195 -6.71 8.10 -5.06
C ASP A 195 -7.93 7.17 -5.01
N HIS A 196 -7.74 5.95 -4.53
CA HIS A 196 -8.78 4.91 -4.48
C HIS A 196 -10.00 5.31 -3.67
N ARG A 197 -9.87 6.21 -2.67
CA ARG A 197 -11.00 6.72 -1.87
C ARG A 197 -11.90 7.62 -2.70
N LYS A 198 -11.29 8.44 -3.56
CA LYS A 198 -12.01 9.31 -4.51
C LYS A 198 -12.65 8.47 -5.61
N LEU A 199 -11.85 7.66 -6.30
CA LEU A 199 -12.34 6.80 -7.39
C LEU A 199 -13.35 5.76 -6.92
N GLY A 200 -13.15 5.19 -5.72
CA GLY A 200 -14.09 4.25 -5.12
C GLY A 200 -15.48 4.82 -4.94
N LYS A 201 -15.57 6.09 -4.51
CA LYS A 201 -16.85 6.82 -4.42
C LYS A 201 -17.41 7.17 -5.79
N GLU A 202 -16.59 7.71 -6.69
CA GLU A 202 -17.03 8.12 -8.05
C GLU A 202 -17.53 6.94 -8.90
N LEU A 203 -16.91 5.76 -8.73
CA LEU A 203 -17.23 4.53 -9.46
C LEU A 203 -18.25 3.64 -8.73
N ASP A 204 -18.74 4.09 -7.58
CA ASP A 204 -19.64 3.33 -6.71
C ASP A 204 -19.10 1.92 -6.38
N LEU A 205 -17.89 1.85 -5.80
CA LEU A 205 -17.26 0.56 -5.45
C LEU A 205 -17.38 0.22 -3.97
N PHE A 206 -17.19 1.19 -3.10
CA PHE A 206 -17.26 1.00 -1.65
C PHE A 206 -17.53 2.31 -0.91
N CYS A 207 -17.97 2.19 0.33
CA CYS A 207 -18.14 3.30 1.25
C CYS A 207 -17.75 2.91 2.69
N PHE A 208 -17.65 3.91 3.55
CA PHE A 208 -17.53 3.76 5.00
C PHE A 208 -18.73 4.42 5.68
N SER A 209 -19.10 3.94 6.84
CA SER A 209 -20.20 4.48 7.64
C SER A 209 -19.78 4.58 9.10
N ASP A 210 -20.04 5.71 9.73
CA ASP A 210 -19.75 5.91 11.16
C ASP A 210 -20.55 4.92 12.05
N LEU A 211 -21.74 4.50 11.60
CA LEU A 211 -22.56 3.50 12.30
C LEU A 211 -21.96 2.09 12.24
N VAL A 212 -21.19 1.77 11.20
CA VAL A 212 -20.51 0.49 11.07
C VAL A 212 -19.15 0.53 11.79
N GLY A 213 -18.47 1.66 11.71
CA GLY A 213 -17.20 1.90 12.37
C GLY A 213 -16.01 2.10 11.40
N ALA A 214 -14.99 2.77 11.93
CA ALA A 214 -13.79 3.08 11.16
C ALA A 214 -13.00 1.82 10.78
N GLY A 215 -12.49 1.77 9.54
CA GLY A 215 -11.72 0.62 9.05
C GLY A 215 -12.56 -0.61 8.70
N LEU A 216 -13.87 -0.46 8.57
CA LEU A 216 -14.82 -1.52 8.18
C LEU A 216 -15.50 -1.15 6.85
N PRO A 217 -14.89 -1.48 5.70
CA PRO A 217 -15.41 -1.10 4.40
C PRO A 217 -16.70 -1.84 4.03
N LEU A 218 -17.64 -1.13 3.42
CA LEU A 218 -18.86 -1.66 2.83
C LEU A 218 -18.70 -1.64 1.31
N PHE A 219 -18.77 -2.79 0.66
CA PHE A 219 -18.71 -2.88 -0.80
C PHE A 219 -20.10 -2.78 -1.42
N SER A 220 -20.24 -1.93 -2.43
CA SER A 220 -21.42 -1.84 -3.27
C SER A 220 -21.57 -3.10 -4.16
N PRO A 221 -22.67 -3.29 -4.89
CA PRO A 221 -22.78 -4.37 -5.87
C PRO A 221 -21.64 -4.36 -6.90
N ARG A 222 -21.25 -3.18 -7.40
CA ARG A 222 -20.13 -3.02 -8.35
C ARG A 222 -18.78 -3.39 -7.74
N GLY A 223 -18.52 -2.90 -6.53
CA GLY A 223 -17.29 -3.23 -5.80
C GLY A 223 -17.21 -4.70 -5.42
N THR A 224 -18.34 -5.31 -5.08
CA THR A 224 -18.44 -6.75 -4.79
C THR A 224 -18.06 -7.59 -6.00
N VAL A 225 -18.58 -7.25 -7.19
CA VAL A 225 -18.20 -7.93 -8.44
C VAL A 225 -16.69 -7.84 -8.68
N LEU A 226 -16.09 -6.63 -8.61
CA LEU A 226 -14.66 -6.45 -8.80
C LEU A 226 -13.84 -7.30 -7.83
N ARG A 227 -14.21 -7.25 -6.54
CA ARG A 227 -13.59 -8.02 -5.47
C ARG A 227 -13.67 -9.53 -5.71
N GLU A 228 -14.83 -10.05 -6.10
CA GLU A 228 -15.03 -11.47 -6.39
C GLU A 228 -14.30 -11.93 -7.64
N MET A 229 -14.20 -11.08 -8.68
CA MET A 229 -13.47 -11.39 -9.90
C MET A 229 -11.97 -11.57 -9.62
N VAL A 230 -11.33 -10.63 -8.94
CA VAL A 230 -9.88 -10.72 -8.65
C VAL A 230 -9.57 -11.85 -7.66
N SER A 231 -10.38 -12.03 -6.62
CA SER A 231 -10.25 -13.12 -5.67
C SER A 231 -10.47 -14.48 -6.32
N GLY A 232 -11.51 -14.60 -7.15
CA GLY A 232 -11.83 -15.82 -7.90
C GLY A 232 -10.72 -16.22 -8.86
N TYR A 233 -10.09 -15.25 -9.53
CA TYR A 233 -8.96 -15.52 -10.41
C TYR A 233 -7.76 -16.04 -9.63
N SER A 234 -7.39 -15.43 -8.50
CA SER A 234 -6.32 -15.93 -7.64
C SER A 234 -6.60 -17.36 -7.13
N LEU A 235 -7.83 -17.63 -6.68
CA LEU A 235 -8.24 -18.98 -6.26
C LEU A 235 -8.15 -19.99 -7.41
N SER A 236 -8.50 -19.60 -8.64
CA SER A 236 -8.43 -20.48 -9.82
C SER A 236 -7.00 -20.88 -10.17
N LEU A 237 -6.05 -19.92 -10.14
CA LEU A 237 -4.63 -20.18 -10.38
C LEU A 237 -4.03 -21.14 -9.35
N ARG A 238 -4.36 -20.96 -8.08
CA ARG A 238 -3.93 -21.86 -7.00
C ARG A 238 -4.58 -23.25 -7.13
N GLY A 239 -5.89 -23.29 -7.43
CA GLY A 239 -6.59 -24.56 -7.68
C GLY A 239 -5.97 -25.36 -8.83
N ALA A 240 -5.62 -24.69 -9.94
CA ALA A 240 -4.89 -25.30 -11.06
C ALA A 240 -3.49 -25.79 -10.66
N SER A 241 -2.91 -25.25 -9.60
CA SER A 241 -1.61 -25.65 -9.03
C SER A 241 -1.74 -26.67 -7.88
N GLY A 242 -2.91 -27.29 -7.72
CA GLY A 242 -3.15 -28.38 -6.77
C GLY A 242 -3.44 -27.94 -5.33
N PHE A 243 -3.88 -26.69 -5.12
CA PHE A 243 -4.37 -26.25 -3.81
C PHE A 243 -5.82 -26.67 -3.60
N GLU A 244 -6.12 -27.16 -2.41
CA GLU A 244 -7.46 -27.53 -1.98
C GLU A 244 -8.06 -26.42 -1.12
N LYS A 245 -9.32 -26.06 -1.42
CA LYS A 245 -10.03 -25.02 -0.69
C LYS A 245 -10.50 -25.55 0.66
N VAL A 246 -10.17 -24.82 1.71
CA VAL A 246 -10.65 -25.08 3.08
C VAL A 246 -11.51 -23.91 3.58
N TRP A 247 -12.16 -24.11 4.72
CA TRP A 247 -12.93 -23.06 5.40
C TRP A 247 -12.67 -23.10 6.90
N THR A 248 -12.42 -21.94 7.50
CA THR A 248 -12.13 -21.80 8.92
C THR A 248 -13.03 -20.76 9.60
N PRO A 249 -13.45 -20.96 10.87
CA PRO A 249 -14.31 -20.01 11.58
C PRO A 249 -13.60 -18.70 11.87
N ASN A 250 -14.37 -17.62 11.96
CA ASN A 250 -13.83 -16.28 12.24
C ASN A 250 -13.54 -16.04 13.72
N ILE A 251 -14.07 -16.87 14.60
CA ILE A 251 -13.92 -16.82 16.06
C ILE A 251 -13.23 -18.07 16.56
N THR A 252 -12.29 -17.95 17.50
CA THR A 252 -11.55 -19.08 18.04
C THR A 252 -11.10 -18.84 19.48
N LYS A 253 -10.77 -19.91 20.21
CA LYS A 253 -10.19 -19.81 21.56
C LYS A 253 -8.82 -19.15 21.53
N MET A 254 -8.54 -18.31 22.52
CA MET A 254 -7.25 -17.61 22.68
C MET A 254 -6.04 -18.57 22.70
N ASP A 255 -6.24 -19.81 23.18
CA ASP A 255 -5.18 -20.81 23.32
C ASP A 255 -4.55 -21.20 21.98
N LEU A 256 -5.30 -21.12 20.87
CA LEU A 256 -4.77 -21.33 19.53
C LEU A 256 -3.64 -20.33 19.20
N TYR A 257 -3.84 -19.06 19.56
CA TYR A 257 -2.86 -18.00 19.30
C TYR A 257 -1.73 -17.95 20.34
N LYS A 258 -1.97 -18.40 21.56
CA LYS A 258 -0.91 -18.64 22.56
C LYS A 258 0.02 -19.76 22.08
N THR A 259 -0.54 -20.88 21.61
CA THR A 259 0.22 -22.01 21.08
C THR A 259 1.06 -21.62 19.87
N SER A 260 0.49 -20.90 18.90
CA SER A 260 1.22 -20.46 17.71
C SER A 260 2.26 -19.36 17.97
N GLY A 261 2.20 -18.67 19.12
CA GLY A 261 3.09 -17.54 19.45
C GLY A 261 2.59 -16.16 19.01
N HIS A 262 1.49 -16.11 18.28
CA HIS A 262 0.93 -14.84 17.80
C HIS A 262 0.46 -13.92 18.93
N TYR A 263 -0.12 -14.49 19.99
CA TYR A 263 -0.59 -13.73 21.14
C TYR A 263 0.53 -12.92 21.81
N ALA A 264 1.71 -13.50 21.96
CA ALA A 264 2.85 -12.82 22.57
C ALA A 264 3.42 -11.67 21.71
N LYS A 265 3.16 -11.68 20.40
CA LYS A 265 3.71 -10.69 19.44
C LYS A 265 2.69 -9.63 19.01
N PHE A 266 1.41 -10.00 18.94
CA PHE A 266 0.33 -9.16 18.39
C PHE A 266 -0.89 -9.09 19.33
N GLY A 267 -0.71 -9.38 20.64
CA GLY A 267 -1.83 -9.41 21.60
C GLY A 267 -2.64 -8.14 21.64
N ASP A 268 -2.00 -6.99 21.47
CA ASP A 268 -2.64 -5.66 21.48
C ASP A 268 -3.47 -5.37 20.20
N GLU A 269 -3.27 -6.15 19.13
CA GLU A 269 -4.00 -6.02 17.87
C GLU A 269 -5.14 -7.04 17.74
N LEU A 270 -5.44 -7.82 18.78
CA LEU A 270 -6.50 -8.82 18.76
C LEU A 270 -7.83 -8.23 19.23
N PHE A 271 -8.88 -8.39 18.42
CA PHE A 271 -10.24 -8.21 18.91
C PHE A 271 -10.63 -9.36 19.83
N ILE A 272 -10.87 -9.06 21.11
CA ILE A 272 -11.32 -10.02 22.11
C ILE A 272 -12.84 -10.04 22.14
N VAL A 273 -13.42 -11.24 22.10
CA VAL A 273 -14.86 -11.49 22.15
C VAL A 273 -15.17 -12.23 23.43
N HIS A 274 -15.88 -11.58 24.34
CA HIS A 274 -16.29 -12.18 25.60
C HIS A 274 -17.64 -12.89 25.45
N SER A 275 -17.68 -14.20 25.75
CA SER A 275 -18.92 -14.97 25.73
C SER A 275 -19.77 -14.67 26.97
N GLN A 276 -20.98 -14.15 26.76
CA GLN A 276 -21.93 -13.89 27.86
C GLN A 276 -22.53 -15.17 28.45
N VAL A 277 -22.42 -16.30 27.75
CA VAL A 277 -23.04 -17.58 28.18
C VAL A 277 -22.15 -18.34 29.15
N ASN A 278 -20.86 -18.46 28.85
CA ASN A 278 -19.91 -19.26 29.65
C ASN A 278 -18.75 -18.46 30.24
N GLY A 279 -18.66 -17.14 29.95
CA GLY A 279 -17.59 -16.28 30.43
C GLY A 279 -16.23 -16.52 29.81
N GLU A 280 -16.12 -17.34 28.75
CA GLU A 280 -14.86 -17.59 28.05
C GLU A 280 -14.51 -16.46 27.08
N ASP A 281 -13.21 -16.17 26.97
CA ASP A 281 -12.66 -15.23 26.00
C ASP A 281 -12.28 -15.97 24.71
N PHE A 282 -12.76 -15.43 23.60
CA PHE A 282 -12.40 -15.79 22.25
C PHE A 282 -11.69 -14.63 21.57
N ALA A 283 -11.04 -14.87 20.46
CA ALA A 283 -10.53 -13.83 19.57
C ALA A 283 -11.22 -13.91 18.21
N LEU A 284 -11.44 -12.77 17.57
CA LEU A 284 -11.59 -12.75 16.12
C LEU A 284 -10.23 -13.10 15.50
N LYS A 285 -10.21 -13.97 14.49
CA LYS A 285 -8.95 -14.45 13.91
C LYS A 285 -8.18 -13.31 13.21
N PRO A 286 -6.91 -13.04 13.56
CA PRO A 286 -6.06 -12.08 12.86
C PRO A 286 -5.35 -12.69 11.65
N MET A 287 -5.33 -14.03 11.53
CA MET A 287 -4.70 -14.83 10.46
C MET A 287 -5.20 -16.26 10.48
N ASN A 288 -4.92 -17.03 9.39
CA ASN A 288 -5.47 -18.37 9.20
C ASN A 288 -4.47 -19.50 9.48
N CYS A 289 -3.17 -19.23 9.51
CA CYS A 289 -2.12 -20.25 9.63
C CYS A 289 -2.34 -21.24 10.79
N PRO A 290 -2.74 -20.84 12.03
CA PRO A 290 -2.98 -21.79 13.10
C PRO A 290 -4.17 -22.71 12.82
N HIS A 291 -5.20 -22.24 12.13
CA HIS A 291 -6.36 -23.05 11.75
C HIS A 291 -5.99 -24.09 10.69
N HIS A 292 -5.21 -23.70 9.65
CA HIS A 292 -4.73 -24.64 8.64
C HIS A 292 -3.82 -25.71 9.26
N ALA A 293 -3.01 -25.35 10.26
CA ALA A 293 -2.22 -26.31 11.03
C ALA A 293 -3.12 -27.33 11.77
N GLN A 294 -4.26 -26.90 12.33
CA GLN A 294 -5.24 -27.81 12.96
C GLN A 294 -5.93 -28.73 11.94
N ILE A 295 -6.23 -28.23 10.72
CA ILE A 295 -6.77 -29.08 9.65
C ILE A 295 -5.73 -30.13 9.24
N PHE A 296 -4.45 -29.76 9.13
CA PHE A 296 -3.36 -30.71 8.84
C PHE A 296 -3.26 -31.78 9.94
N ALA A 297 -3.29 -31.36 11.20
CA ALA A 297 -3.18 -32.25 12.37
C ALA A 297 -4.40 -33.14 12.62
N SER A 298 -5.55 -32.87 11.97
CA SER A 298 -6.83 -33.57 12.27
C SER A 298 -6.82 -35.05 11.95
N ARG A 299 -5.88 -35.56 11.15
CA ARG A 299 -5.69 -36.96 10.82
C ARG A 299 -4.22 -37.31 10.57
N PRO A 300 -3.82 -38.58 10.75
CA PRO A 300 -2.47 -39.01 10.38
C PRO A 300 -2.18 -38.77 8.89
N ARG A 301 -0.94 -38.38 8.59
CA ARG A 301 -0.45 -38.11 7.24
C ARG A 301 0.73 -39.03 6.92
N THR A 302 0.92 -39.31 5.64
CA THR A 302 2.08 -40.06 5.15
C THR A 302 2.84 -39.24 4.08
N TYR A 303 4.09 -39.61 3.84
CA TYR A 303 4.93 -38.97 2.83
C TYR A 303 4.31 -38.98 1.41
N LYS A 304 3.42 -39.93 1.13
CA LYS A 304 2.71 -40.04 -0.18
C LYS A 304 1.68 -38.94 -0.39
N GLU A 305 1.22 -38.30 0.68
CA GLU A 305 0.27 -37.19 0.63
C GLU A 305 0.98 -35.83 0.58
N MET A 306 2.30 -35.81 0.80
CA MET A 306 3.06 -34.56 0.82
C MET A 306 3.49 -34.14 -0.59
N PRO A 307 3.35 -32.88 -0.97
CA PRO A 307 2.92 -31.76 -0.16
C PRO A 307 1.39 -31.64 -0.04
N VAL A 308 0.92 -31.18 1.11
CA VAL A 308 -0.49 -30.82 1.36
C VAL A 308 -0.63 -29.31 1.18
N ARG A 309 -1.55 -28.86 0.32
CA ARG A 309 -1.73 -27.46 -0.03
C ARG A 309 -3.14 -26.99 0.27
N TYR A 310 -3.29 -26.02 1.18
CA TYR A 310 -4.58 -25.42 1.53
C TYR A 310 -4.65 -23.98 1.07
N MET A 311 -5.84 -23.54 0.61
CA MET A 311 -6.12 -22.15 0.27
C MET A 311 -7.47 -21.71 0.83
N GLU A 312 -7.54 -20.43 1.24
CA GLU A 312 -8.77 -19.81 1.71
C GLU A 312 -8.74 -18.29 1.40
N ALA A 313 -9.83 -17.74 0.87
CA ALA A 313 -10.05 -16.31 0.83
C ALA A 313 -11.09 -15.98 1.91
N THR A 314 -10.65 -15.46 3.03
CA THR A 314 -11.47 -15.30 4.22
C THR A 314 -11.14 -14.04 5.00
N THR A 315 -12.14 -13.54 5.73
CA THR A 315 -11.98 -12.33 6.54
C THR A 315 -11.19 -12.61 7.80
N VAL A 316 -10.20 -11.78 8.06
CA VAL A 316 -9.44 -11.69 9.31
C VAL A 316 -9.58 -10.27 9.89
N TYR A 317 -9.32 -10.13 11.18
CA TYR A 317 -9.60 -8.89 11.91
C TYR A 317 -8.37 -8.45 12.70
N ARG A 318 -8.05 -7.15 12.64
CA ARG A 318 -6.95 -6.55 13.40
C ARG A 318 -7.41 -5.25 14.01
N ASP A 319 -7.17 -5.05 15.31
CA ASP A 319 -7.55 -3.82 16.02
C ASP A 319 -6.53 -2.71 15.76
N GLU A 320 -6.50 -2.26 14.52
CA GLU A 320 -5.64 -1.18 14.05
C GLU A 320 -5.99 0.14 14.72
N LYS A 321 -4.98 0.92 15.10
CA LYS A 321 -5.18 2.26 15.67
C LYS A 321 -5.85 3.19 14.67
N SER A 322 -6.76 4.02 15.13
CA SER A 322 -7.56 4.91 14.27
C SER A 322 -6.71 5.83 13.38
N GLY A 323 -5.56 6.31 13.87
CA GLY A 323 -4.64 7.17 13.13
C GLY A 323 -3.87 6.46 11.98
N GLU A 324 -3.91 5.13 11.93
CA GLU A 324 -3.21 4.32 10.93
C GLU A 324 -4.13 3.86 9.78
N LEU A 325 -5.45 4.04 9.94
CA LEU A 325 -6.43 3.63 8.92
C LEU A 325 -6.30 4.48 7.64
N GLY A 326 -6.36 3.83 6.47
CA GLY A 326 -6.11 4.49 5.20
C GLY A 326 -7.00 4.00 4.05
N GLY A 327 -8.31 4.28 4.08
CA GLY A 327 -9.23 3.77 3.07
C GLY A 327 -9.20 2.24 3.02
N LEU A 328 -9.03 1.63 1.83
CA LEU A 328 -8.86 0.18 1.69
C LEU A 328 -7.42 -0.29 1.94
N SER A 329 -6.44 0.60 1.97
CA SER A 329 -5.03 0.21 2.12
C SER A 329 -4.68 -0.31 3.52
N ARG A 330 -5.38 0.17 4.56
CA ARG A 330 -5.27 -0.32 5.94
C ARG A 330 -6.62 -0.29 6.63
N VAL A 331 -7.15 -1.46 6.94
CA VAL A 331 -8.50 -1.68 7.46
C VAL A 331 -8.47 -2.61 8.68
N ARG A 332 -9.53 -2.60 9.49
CA ARG A 332 -9.70 -3.50 10.64
C ARG A 332 -10.29 -4.85 10.25
N SER A 333 -11.10 -4.89 9.20
CA SER A 333 -11.66 -6.11 8.61
C SER A 333 -11.11 -6.27 7.20
N LEU A 334 -10.23 -7.22 7.00
CA LEU A 334 -9.58 -7.49 5.71
C LEU A 334 -9.82 -8.93 5.27
N THR A 335 -9.95 -9.15 3.98
CA THR A 335 -10.02 -10.48 3.39
C THR A 335 -8.63 -10.90 2.95
N GLN A 336 -8.08 -11.90 3.61
CA GLN A 336 -6.78 -12.43 3.25
C GLN A 336 -6.92 -13.46 2.15
N ASP A 337 -6.15 -13.30 1.08
CA ASP A 337 -5.99 -14.27 0.00
C ASP A 337 -4.89 -15.25 0.36
N ASP A 338 -5.21 -16.16 1.27
CA ASP A 338 -4.25 -16.94 2.05
C ASP A 338 -4.09 -18.36 1.55
N SER A 339 -2.89 -18.91 1.66
CA SER A 339 -2.61 -20.32 1.42
C SER A 339 -1.41 -20.82 2.22
N HIS A 340 -1.43 -22.10 2.54
CA HIS A 340 -0.39 -22.78 3.30
C HIS A 340 -0.05 -24.11 2.66
N VAL A 341 1.25 -24.34 2.48
CA VAL A 341 1.79 -25.61 2.00
C VAL A 341 2.49 -26.30 3.16
N PHE A 342 2.13 -27.53 3.44
CA PHE A 342 2.85 -28.40 4.36
C PHE A 342 3.65 -29.37 3.49
N CYS A 343 4.97 -29.26 3.49
CA CYS A 343 5.83 -30.03 2.59
C CYS A 343 7.02 -30.65 3.34
N ARG A 344 7.67 -31.58 2.66
CA ARG A 344 8.96 -32.12 3.10
C ARG A 344 10.07 -31.12 2.82
N LYS A 345 11.18 -31.17 3.57
CA LYS A 345 12.35 -30.30 3.31
C LYS A 345 12.83 -30.38 1.87
N SER A 346 12.80 -31.58 1.27
CA SER A 346 13.21 -31.80 -0.15
C SER A 346 12.25 -31.20 -1.18
N GLN A 347 11.07 -30.76 -0.80
CA GLN A 347 10.04 -30.20 -1.70
C GLN A 347 9.99 -28.66 -1.65
N ILE A 348 10.72 -28.01 -0.74
CA ILE A 348 10.65 -26.54 -0.52
C ILE A 348 10.91 -25.78 -1.81
N GLU A 349 11.94 -26.13 -2.55
CA GLU A 349 12.36 -25.44 -3.79
C GLU A 349 11.27 -25.51 -4.87
N ASP A 350 10.72 -26.70 -5.11
CA ASP A 350 9.63 -26.92 -6.07
C ASP A 350 8.37 -26.13 -5.68
N GLU A 351 8.03 -26.10 -4.37
CA GLU A 351 6.88 -25.35 -3.88
C GLU A 351 7.07 -23.83 -4.04
N ILE A 352 8.24 -23.29 -3.69
CA ILE A 352 8.53 -21.86 -3.90
C ILE A 352 8.46 -21.52 -5.39
N LYS A 353 9.02 -22.35 -6.27
CA LYS A 353 8.96 -22.16 -7.72
C LYS A 353 7.51 -22.13 -8.24
N ASN A 354 6.68 -23.04 -7.77
CA ASN A 354 5.25 -23.07 -8.11
C ASN A 354 4.54 -21.77 -7.66
N LEU A 355 4.82 -21.29 -6.45
CA LEU A 355 4.24 -20.06 -5.91
C LEU A 355 4.70 -18.81 -6.68
N ILE A 356 5.99 -18.72 -7.05
CA ILE A 356 6.52 -17.64 -7.88
C ILE A 356 5.80 -17.60 -9.24
N LYS A 357 5.54 -18.75 -9.85
CA LYS A 357 4.78 -18.84 -11.11
C LYS A 357 3.38 -18.27 -10.98
N ILE A 358 2.66 -18.63 -9.91
CA ILE A 358 1.30 -18.11 -9.63
C ILE A 358 1.32 -16.59 -9.50
N VAL A 359 2.28 -16.05 -8.72
CA VAL A 359 2.43 -14.59 -8.54
C VAL A 359 2.67 -13.90 -9.88
N ARG A 360 3.64 -14.38 -10.66
CA ARG A 360 3.95 -13.77 -11.97
C ARG A 360 2.74 -13.76 -12.91
N GLU A 361 2.00 -14.86 -12.99
CA GLU A 361 0.83 -14.95 -13.85
C GLU A 361 -0.26 -13.98 -13.45
N LEU A 362 -0.58 -13.92 -12.15
CA LEU A 362 -1.58 -12.98 -11.64
C LEU A 362 -1.20 -11.53 -11.94
N TYR A 363 0.02 -11.11 -11.58
CA TYR A 363 0.43 -9.71 -11.73
C TYR A 363 0.63 -9.30 -13.19
N THR A 364 0.98 -10.23 -14.08
CA THR A 364 0.95 -9.99 -15.53
C THR A 364 -0.48 -9.74 -16.02
N THR A 365 -1.43 -10.56 -15.58
CA THR A 365 -2.85 -10.44 -15.99
C THR A 365 -3.51 -9.14 -15.52
N VAL A 366 -3.12 -8.63 -14.35
CA VAL A 366 -3.64 -7.34 -13.84
C VAL A 366 -2.85 -6.11 -14.33
N GLY A 367 -1.86 -6.30 -15.20
CA GLY A 367 -1.06 -5.22 -15.78
C GLY A 367 0.09 -4.71 -14.91
N MET A 368 0.44 -5.42 -13.84
CA MET A 368 1.50 -5.07 -12.90
C MET A 368 2.66 -6.08 -12.95
N GLY A 369 2.99 -6.57 -14.14
CA GLY A 369 3.97 -7.67 -14.35
C GLY A 369 5.43 -7.33 -14.04
N LYS A 370 5.78 -6.06 -13.85
CA LYS A 370 7.13 -5.65 -13.43
C LYS A 370 7.28 -5.86 -11.93
N LEU A 371 7.80 -7.04 -11.57
CA LEU A 371 7.97 -7.44 -10.18
C LEU A 371 9.45 -7.43 -9.78
N ARG A 372 9.72 -6.91 -8.59
CA ARG A 372 11.00 -7.01 -7.90
C ARG A 372 10.81 -7.75 -6.59
N ALA A 373 11.77 -8.55 -6.15
CA ALA A 373 11.67 -9.32 -4.91
C ALA A 373 12.53 -8.69 -3.81
N ARG A 374 11.99 -8.57 -2.61
CA ARG A 374 12.74 -8.27 -1.38
C ARG A 374 12.91 -9.57 -0.62
N LEU A 375 14.16 -9.99 -0.41
CA LEU A 375 14.49 -11.11 0.47
C LEU A 375 14.63 -10.57 1.88
N SER A 376 13.62 -10.84 2.69
CA SER A 376 13.49 -10.30 4.04
C SER A 376 14.10 -11.26 5.05
N TYR A 377 15.23 -10.86 5.64
CA TYR A 377 16.02 -11.63 6.57
C TYR A 377 15.82 -11.18 8.03
N ARG A 378 16.19 -12.03 8.96
CA ARG A 378 16.22 -11.64 10.38
C ARG A 378 17.33 -10.63 10.65
N SER A 379 17.14 -9.80 11.68
CA SER A 379 18.20 -9.04 12.36
C SER A 379 18.64 -9.75 13.66
N ASN A 380 19.52 -9.12 14.42
CA ASN A 380 19.96 -9.63 15.73
C ASN A 380 18.98 -9.33 16.89
N GLU A 381 17.75 -8.92 16.58
CA GLU A 381 16.72 -8.63 17.59
C GLU A 381 16.11 -9.91 18.18
N ASP A 382 15.68 -9.85 19.45
CA ASP A 382 15.05 -10.97 20.18
C ASP A 382 13.62 -11.31 19.73
N LYS A 383 13.11 -10.61 18.71
CA LYS A 383 11.74 -10.84 18.21
C LYS A 383 11.57 -12.14 17.43
N TYR A 384 12.65 -12.77 16.99
CA TYR A 384 12.63 -13.95 16.12
C TYR A 384 12.65 -15.25 16.93
N LEU A 385 11.84 -16.23 16.50
CA LEU A 385 11.72 -17.54 17.14
C LEU A 385 12.49 -18.62 16.36
N GLY A 386 12.85 -19.74 17.06
CA GLY A 386 13.54 -20.89 16.46
C GLY A 386 15.07 -20.77 16.46
N ASP A 387 15.73 -21.90 16.16
CA ASP A 387 17.17 -22.03 16.18
C ASP A 387 17.86 -21.29 15.03
N MET A 388 19.06 -20.74 15.30
CA MET A 388 19.84 -19.97 14.33
C MET A 388 20.18 -20.77 13.07
N SER A 389 20.52 -22.05 13.24
CA SER A 389 20.84 -22.95 12.12
C SER A 389 19.67 -23.14 11.14
N LEU A 390 18.43 -23.15 11.66
CA LEU A 390 17.23 -23.21 10.82
C LEU A 390 17.03 -21.92 10.04
N TRP A 391 17.32 -20.77 10.67
CA TRP A 391 17.27 -19.47 10.00
C TRP A 391 18.27 -19.35 8.85
N GLU A 392 19.53 -19.74 9.10
CA GLU A 392 20.60 -19.73 8.07
C GLU A 392 20.22 -20.61 6.88
N MET A 393 19.72 -21.82 7.14
CA MET A 393 19.25 -22.72 6.10
C MET A 393 18.06 -22.12 5.31
N ALA A 394 17.07 -21.59 6.00
CA ALA A 394 15.87 -21.02 5.38
C ALA A 394 16.19 -19.78 4.54
N GLN A 395 17.07 -18.89 5.04
CA GLN A 395 17.52 -17.72 4.28
C GLN A 395 18.32 -18.12 3.04
N ALA A 396 19.17 -19.13 3.12
CA ALA A 396 19.89 -19.67 1.97
C ALA A 396 18.92 -20.27 0.93
N GLN A 397 17.88 -20.98 1.37
CA GLN A 397 16.88 -21.59 0.48
C GLN A 397 16.07 -20.53 -0.29
N ILE A 398 15.57 -19.48 0.37
CA ILE A 398 14.83 -18.42 -0.34
C ILE A 398 15.73 -17.65 -1.31
N LYS A 399 17.02 -17.46 -0.98
CA LYS A 399 18.00 -16.83 -1.87
C LYS A 399 18.28 -17.70 -3.10
N SER A 400 18.52 -19.00 -2.92
CA SER A 400 18.68 -19.95 -4.01
C SER A 400 17.44 -19.94 -4.93
N ALA A 401 16.25 -20.04 -4.33
CA ALA A 401 15.01 -20.01 -5.10
C ALA A 401 14.83 -18.70 -5.89
N ALA A 402 15.24 -17.55 -5.35
CA ALA A 402 15.20 -16.28 -6.07
C ALA A 402 16.14 -16.28 -7.29
N ILE A 403 17.37 -16.78 -7.13
CA ILE A 403 18.37 -16.90 -8.18
C ILE A 403 17.88 -17.85 -9.28
N ASP A 404 17.45 -19.07 -8.91
CA ASP A 404 17.07 -20.14 -9.82
C ASP A 404 15.82 -19.80 -10.64
N ASN A 405 14.97 -18.94 -10.11
CA ASN A 405 13.78 -18.43 -10.80
C ASN A 405 14.01 -17.08 -11.51
N GLY A 406 15.25 -16.56 -11.55
CA GLY A 406 15.60 -15.32 -12.23
C GLY A 406 14.79 -14.12 -11.73
N LEU A 407 14.63 -14.00 -10.40
CA LEU A 407 14.01 -12.82 -9.81
C LEU A 407 15.01 -11.66 -9.77
N ASP A 408 14.57 -10.46 -10.13
CA ASP A 408 15.27 -9.23 -9.74
C ASP A 408 15.03 -9.02 -8.23
N PHE A 409 16.09 -9.09 -7.41
CA PHE A 409 15.93 -9.05 -5.96
C PHE A 409 16.97 -8.19 -5.25
N PHE A 410 16.62 -7.79 -4.04
CA PHE A 410 17.53 -7.20 -3.05
C PHE A 410 17.29 -7.80 -1.67
N GLU A 411 18.28 -7.72 -0.80
CA GLU A 411 18.23 -8.25 0.55
C GLU A 411 17.92 -7.13 1.55
N ALA A 412 17.11 -7.44 2.58
CA ALA A 412 16.73 -6.51 3.64
C ALA A 412 16.73 -7.21 5.00
N GLU A 413 17.59 -6.76 5.91
CA GLU A 413 17.64 -7.24 7.30
C GLU A 413 16.54 -6.60 8.15
N GLY A 414 16.04 -7.33 9.14
CA GLY A 414 15.02 -6.86 10.07
C GLY A 414 13.58 -6.99 9.59
N GLU A 415 13.37 -7.36 8.33
CA GLU A 415 12.06 -7.40 7.65
C GLU A 415 11.41 -8.79 7.66
N ALA A 416 12.08 -9.83 8.17
CA ALA A 416 11.53 -11.19 8.25
C ALA A 416 10.32 -11.27 9.19
N ALA A 417 9.48 -12.30 8.99
CA ALA A 417 8.48 -12.66 9.97
C ALA A 417 9.14 -13.22 11.24
N PHE A 418 8.46 -13.17 12.39
CA PHE A 418 9.04 -13.67 13.63
C PHE A 418 9.35 -15.18 13.62
N TYR A 419 8.75 -15.93 12.70
CA TYR A 419 8.87 -17.38 12.52
C TYR A 419 9.69 -17.81 11.30
N GLY A 420 10.12 -16.89 10.44
CA GLY A 420 10.91 -17.26 9.28
C GLY A 420 11.16 -16.15 8.24
N PRO A 421 12.10 -16.38 7.30
CA PRO A 421 12.41 -15.44 6.25
C PRO A 421 11.34 -15.43 5.16
N LYS A 422 11.31 -14.33 4.36
CA LYS A 422 10.29 -14.09 3.34
C LYS A 422 10.88 -13.67 2.00
N ILE A 423 10.15 -14.01 0.93
CA ILE A 423 10.24 -13.33 -0.37
C ILE A 423 9.01 -12.43 -0.48
N ASP A 424 9.20 -11.13 -0.36
CA ASP A 424 8.16 -10.13 -0.57
C ASP A 424 8.24 -9.61 -2.01
N PHE A 425 7.15 -9.70 -2.77
CA PHE A 425 7.09 -9.18 -4.13
C PHE A 425 6.63 -7.74 -4.12
N MET A 426 7.42 -6.90 -4.78
CA MET A 426 7.16 -5.49 -4.98
C MET A 426 6.71 -5.27 -6.43
N ALA A 427 5.55 -4.66 -6.62
CA ALA A 427 5.05 -4.28 -7.93
C ALA A 427 5.06 -2.76 -8.08
N GLU A 428 5.45 -2.27 -9.24
CA GLU A 428 5.39 -0.86 -9.60
C GLU A 428 4.02 -0.54 -10.21
N ASP A 429 3.36 0.50 -9.71
CA ASP A 429 2.10 0.97 -10.28
C ASP A 429 2.32 1.90 -11.50
N ALA A 430 1.23 2.34 -12.13
CA ALA A 430 1.27 3.16 -13.35
C ALA A 430 1.95 4.54 -13.19
N ILE A 431 2.22 4.98 -11.97
CA ILE A 431 2.91 6.25 -11.68
C ILE A 431 4.26 6.05 -11.00
N GLY A 432 4.79 4.82 -11.01
CA GLY A 432 6.12 4.47 -10.53
C GLY A 432 6.23 4.27 -9.01
N ARG A 433 5.12 4.05 -8.29
CA ARG A 433 5.19 3.73 -6.85
C ARG A 433 5.32 2.23 -6.65
N GLU A 434 6.25 1.83 -5.79
CA GLU A 434 6.39 0.42 -5.40
C GLU A 434 5.41 0.05 -4.27
N HIS A 435 4.75 -1.11 -4.44
CA HIS A 435 3.84 -1.68 -3.48
C HIS A 435 4.21 -3.12 -3.18
N GLN A 436 4.31 -3.50 -1.90
CA GLN A 436 4.39 -4.90 -1.52
C GLN A 436 3.02 -5.56 -1.76
N VAL A 437 3.00 -6.56 -2.64
CA VAL A 437 1.76 -7.11 -3.20
C VAL A 437 1.55 -8.59 -2.91
N ALA A 438 2.60 -9.40 -2.88
CA ALA A 438 2.54 -10.82 -2.60
C ALA A 438 3.69 -11.25 -1.68
N THR A 439 3.57 -12.41 -1.06
CA THR A 439 4.61 -12.94 -0.17
C THR A 439 4.68 -14.45 -0.21
N VAL A 440 5.89 -14.99 -0.02
CA VAL A 440 6.18 -16.41 0.26
C VAL A 440 7.08 -16.46 1.47
N GLN A 441 6.70 -17.21 2.52
CA GLN A 441 7.40 -17.23 3.80
C GLN A 441 7.65 -18.67 4.23
N LEU A 442 8.88 -19.00 4.63
CA LEU A 442 9.22 -20.31 5.19
C LEU A 442 9.05 -20.29 6.71
N ASP A 443 8.41 -21.31 7.25
CA ASP A 443 8.13 -21.45 8.68
C ASP A 443 8.48 -22.85 9.17
N PHE A 444 9.46 -22.91 10.05
CA PHE A 444 9.86 -24.13 10.77
C PHE A 444 9.35 -24.14 12.22
N VAL A 445 8.84 -23.00 12.70
CA VAL A 445 8.45 -22.76 14.09
C VAL A 445 7.04 -23.27 14.38
N GLN A 446 6.05 -22.89 13.56
CA GLN A 446 4.67 -23.33 13.81
C GLN A 446 4.48 -24.84 13.72
N PRO A 447 5.09 -25.57 12.74
CA PRO A 447 5.04 -27.03 12.74
C PRO A 447 5.56 -27.67 14.02
N GLU A 448 6.58 -27.07 14.67
CA GLU A 448 7.08 -27.52 15.96
C GLU A 448 6.11 -27.22 17.10
N ARG A 449 5.60 -26.01 17.18
CA ARG A 449 4.69 -25.56 18.26
C ARG A 449 3.36 -26.31 18.27
N PHE A 450 2.88 -26.75 17.12
CA PHE A 450 1.67 -27.56 16.97
C PHE A 450 1.95 -29.08 16.91
N ASP A 451 3.20 -29.49 17.08
CA ASP A 451 3.66 -30.89 16.98
C ASP A 451 3.15 -31.61 15.71
N LEU A 452 3.22 -30.90 14.57
CA LEU A 452 2.78 -31.44 13.28
C LEU A 452 3.74 -32.52 12.81
N ASN A 453 3.23 -33.66 12.36
CA ASN A 453 4.02 -34.80 11.90
C ASN A 453 3.38 -35.49 10.71
N PHE A 454 4.20 -36.09 9.86
CA PHE A 454 3.81 -37.09 8.88
C PHE A 454 4.70 -38.34 9.01
N ILE A 455 4.27 -39.48 8.48
CA ILE A 455 5.07 -40.73 8.47
C ILE A 455 5.90 -40.77 7.18
N ASN A 456 7.23 -40.83 7.31
CA ASN A 456 8.16 -40.90 6.18
C ASN A 456 8.25 -42.32 5.58
N GLU A 457 9.12 -42.51 4.57
CA GLU A 457 9.29 -43.80 3.88
C GLU A 457 9.81 -44.93 4.79
N LYS A 458 10.45 -44.56 5.90
CA LYS A 458 10.97 -45.51 6.89
C LYS A 458 9.95 -45.90 7.97
N GLY A 459 8.75 -45.31 7.93
CA GLY A 459 7.75 -45.47 8.97
C GLY A 459 7.98 -44.62 10.23
N GLU A 460 8.85 -43.65 10.17
CA GLU A 460 9.19 -42.74 11.26
C GLU A 460 8.39 -41.42 11.16
N LYS A 461 8.14 -40.80 12.31
CA LYS A 461 7.57 -39.47 12.34
C LYS A 461 8.58 -38.41 11.86
N GLU A 462 8.18 -37.58 10.90
CA GLU A 462 8.96 -36.48 10.39
C GLU A 462 8.12 -35.19 10.44
N ARG A 463 8.78 -34.06 10.78
CA ARG A 463 8.12 -32.76 10.89
C ARG A 463 8.06 -32.09 9.52
N PRO A 464 6.87 -31.63 9.06
CA PRO A 464 6.79 -30.87 7.81
C PRO A 464 7.37 -29.47 7.98
N VAL A 465 7.72 -28.84 6.86
CA VAL A 465 7.94 -27.39 6.74
C VAL A 465 6.63 -26.76 6.31
N MET A 466 6.31 -25.60 6.85
CA MET A 466 5.14 -24.83 6.44
C MET A 466 5.58 -23.66 5.57
N VAL A 467 4.94 -23.51 4.42
CA VAL A 467 5.16 -22.36 3.54
C VAL A 467 3.87 -21.55 3.52
N HIS A 468 3.96 -20.31 3.99
CA HIS A 468 2.85 -19.36 3.92
C HIS A 468 2.93 -18.60 2.61
N HIS A 469 1.79 -18.39 1.98
CA HIS A 469 1.72 -17.65 0.74
C HIS A 469 0.43 -16.84 0.66
N ALA A 470 0.57 -15.61 0.21
CA ALA A 470 -0.55 -14.75 -0.15
C ALA A 470 -0.25 -14.14 -1.52
N THR A 471 -1.11 -14.42 -2.51
CA THR A 471 -0.93 -13.92 -3.87
C THR A 471 -1.35 -12.45 -3.99
N LEU A 472 -2.52 -12.10 -3.43
CA LEU A 472 -3.05 -10.73 -3.39
C LEU A 472 -2.78 -10.03 -2.04
N GLY A 473 -2.32 -10.77 -1.03
CA GLY A 473 -2.25 -10.28 0.34
C GLY A 473 -3.65 -10.04 0.91
N SER A 474 -3.93 -8.83 1.38
CA SER A 474 -5.30 -8.37 1.65
C SER A 474 -5.97 -7.93 0.35
N ILE A 475 -7.15 -8.46 0.06
CA ILE A 475 -7.92 -8.10 -1.14
C ILE A 475 -8.25 -6.61 -1.12
N GLU A 476 -8.58 -6.03 0.03
CA GLU A 476 -8.86 -4.61 0.20
C GLU A 476 -7.63 -3.76 -0.17
N ARG A 477 -6.45 -4.11 0.35
CA ARG A 477 -5.21 -3.42 0.02
C ARG A 477 -4.84 -3.61 -1.46
N PHE A 478 -4.99 -4.81 -2.01
CA PHE A 478 -4.80 -5.03 -3.44
C PHE A 478 -5.73 -4.15 -4.26
N LEU A 479 -7.02 -4.08 -3.92
CA LEU A 479 -7.99 -3.23 -4.61
C LEU A 479 -7.62 -1.75 -4.52
N SER A 480 -7.09 -1.27 -3.39
CA SER A 480 -6.62 0.13 -3.31
C SER A 480 -5.54 0.42 -4.35
N VAL A 481 -4.54 -0.45 -4.45
CA VAL A 481 -3.44 -0.34 -5.43
C VAL A 481 -3.96 -0.51 -6.86
N PHE A 482 -4.83 -1.48 -7.11
CA PHE A 482 -5.36 -1.79 -8.43
C PHE A 482 -6.29 -0.69 -8.99
N ILE A 483 -7.13 -0.09 -8.15
CA ILE A 483 -7.95 1.07 -8.51
C ILE A 483 -7.06 2.26 -8.92
N GLU A 484 -6.00 2.52 -8.15
CA GLU A 484 -5.05 3.60 -8.42
C GLU A 484 -4.19 3.32 -9.66
N HIS A 485 -3.70 2.08 -9.82
CA HIS A 485 -2.94 1.64 -10.99
C HIS A 485 -3.73 1.83 -12.28
N THR A 486 -4.96 1.31 -12.32
CA THR A 486 -5.83 1.39 -13.50
C THR A 486 -6.51 2.76 -13.66
N ALA A 487 -6.38 3.65 -12.68
CA ALA A 487 -7.19 4.87 -12.56
C ALA A 487 -8.70 4.56 -12.71
N GLY A 488 -9.13 3.37 -12.27
CA GLY A 488 -10.50 2.86 -12.37
C GLY A 488 -10.93 2.32 -13.74
N TRP A 489 -10.05 2.32 -14.76
CA TRP A 489 -10.29 1.64 -16.04
C TRP A 489 -9.85 0.17 -15.92
N PHE A 490 -10.71 -0.62 -15.32
CA PHE A 490 -10.40 -2.04 -15.08
C PHE A 490 -10.27 -2.83 -16.39
N PRO A 491 -9.36 -3.83 -16.45
CA PRO A 491 -9.34 -4.80 -17.54
C PRO A 491 -10.74 -5.40 -17.78
N PHE A 492 -11.07 -5.66 -19.03
CA PHE A 492 -12.40 -6.10 -19.44
C PHE A 492 -12.90 -7.31 -18.63
N TRP A 493 -12.04 -8.30 -18.40
CA TRP A 493 -12.40 -9.52 -17.69
C TRP A 493 -12.91 -9.29 -16.25
N CYS A 494 -12.41 -8.27 -15.54
CA CYS A 494 -12.78 -8.00 -14.13
C CYS A 494 -13.64 -6.75 -13.95
N ALA A 495 -13.92 -5.99 -15.00
CA ALA A 495 -14.76 -4.80 -14.92
C ALA A 495 -16.14 -5.13 -14.34
N PRO A 496 -16.66 -4.37 -13.36
CA PRO A 496 -17.97 -4.62 -12.74
C PRO A 496 -19.10 -4.67 -13.76
N GLU A 497 -19.04 -3.81 -14.75
CA GLU A 497 -19.87 -3.79 -15.94
C GLU A 497 -18.96 -3.70 -17.16
N GLN A 498 -19.06 -4.66 -18.06
CA GLN A 498 -18.15 -4.80 -19.19
C GLN A 498 -18.67 -4.07 -20.44
N VAL A 499 -19.97 -4.08 -20.62
CA VAL A 499 -20.61 -3.51 -21.80
C VAL A 499 -21.84 -2.70 -21.40
N ARG A 500 -21.98 -1.50 -21.94
CA ARG A 500 -23.22 -0.73 -21.88
C ARG A 500 -23.76 -0.44 -23.27
N ILE A 501 -25.01 -0.81 -23.50
CA ILE A 501 -25.74 -0.44 -24.70
C ILE A 501 -26.40 0.92 -24.48
N VAL A 502 -26.21 1.86 -25.40
CA VAL A 502 -26.85 3.16 -25.40
C VAL A 502 -27.59 3.39 -26.73
N THR A 503 -28.82 3.84 -26.65
CA THR A 503 -29.67 4.05 -27.82
C THR A 503 -29.66 5.51 -28.29
N VAL A 504 -29.68 5.73 -29.60
CA VAL A 504 -29.84 7.06 -30.19
C VAL A 504 -31.29 7.55 -30.01
N ASN A 505 -32.28 6.65 -30.20
CA ASN A 505 -33.71 6.89 -29.98
C ASN A 505 -34.44 5.56 -29.72
N ASP A 506 -35.72 5.62 -29.39
CA ASP A 506 -36.55 4.46 -29.05
C ASP A 506 -36.90 3.55 -30.25
N GLY A 507 -36.78 4.05 -31.48
CA GLY A 507 -37.03 3.26 -32.68
C GLY A 507 -36.13 2.04 -32.86
N VAL A 508 -34.99 1.98 -32.13
CA VAL A 508 -34.05 0.87 -32.20
C VAL A 508 -34.20 -0.15 -31.06
N LEU A 509 -35.17 0.00 -30.16
CA LEU A 509 -35.33 -0.88 -28.98
C LEU A 509 -35.49 -2.35 -29.36
N GLY A 510 -36.16 -2.67 -30.48
CA GLY A 510 -36.27 -4.03 -30.98
C GLY A 510 -34.89 -4.64 -31.33
N TYR A 511 -34.03 -3.85 -31.98
CA TYR A 511 -32.66 -4.27 -32.31
C TYR A 511 -31.77 -4.38 -31.07
N VAL A 512 -31.98 -3.55 -30.07
CA VAL A 512 -31.29 -3.68 -28.77
C VAL A 512 -31.59 -5.03 -28.13
N LEU A 513 -32.82 -5.54 -28.20
CA LEU A 513 -33.15 -6.86 -27.67
C LEU A 513 -32.38 -7.98 -28.38
N GLU A 514 -32.20 -7.87 -29.70
CA GLU A 514 -31.39 -8.83 -30.47
C GLU A 514 -29.92 -8.78 -30.03
N ILE A 515 -29.36 -7.58 -29.81
CA ILE A 515 -28.00 -7.41 -29.28
C ILE A 515 -27.89 -8.01 -27.85
N GLU A 516 -28.86 -7.74 -26.98
CA GLU A 516 -28.92 -8.32 -25.64
C GLU A 516 -28.91 -9.85 -25.68
N ASP A 517 -29.63 -10.46 -26.63
CA ASP A 517 -29.68 -11.92 -26.79
C ASP A 517 -28.33 -12.48 -27.29
N VAL A 518 -27.63 -11.77 -28.19
CA VAL A 518 -26.28 -12.13 -28.60
C VAL A 518 -25.33 -12.06 -27.38
N LEU A 519 -25.40 -10.97 -26.60
CA LEU A 519 -24.51 -10.79 -25.43
C LEU A 519 -24.75 -11.85 -24.36
N LYS A 520 -25.98 -12.30 -24.12
CA LYS A 520 -26.30 -13.40 -23.16
C LYS A 520 -25.68 -14.75 -23.54
N GLN A 521 -25.38 -14.98 -24.83
CA GLN A 521 -24.79 -16.22 -25.31
C GLN A 521 -23.26 -16.23 -25.15
N ILE A 522 -22.64 -15.09 -24.82
CA ILE A 522 -21.19 -14.98 -24.71
C ILE A 522 -20.73 -15.55 -23.38
N VAL A 523 -19.90 -16.59 -23.43
CA VAL A 523 -19.18 -17.14 -22.29
C VAL A 523 -17.71 -16.76 -22.44
N LEU A 524 -17.13 -16.19 -21.39
CA LEU A 524 -15.73 -15.81 -21.36
C LEU A 524 -14.85 -17.01 -20.98
N ASP A 525 -13.72 -17.20 -21.65
CA ASP A 525 -12.88 -18.40 -21.53
C ASP A 525 -12.06 -18.48 -20.23
N LYS A 526 -12.12 -17.46 -19.37
CA LYS A 526 -11.41 -17.50 -18.08
C LYS A 526 -12.19 -18.30 -17.04
N PRO A 527 -11.51 -19.13 -16.22
CA PRO A 527 -12.15 -19.92 -15.16
C PRO A 527 -12.57 -19.03 -13.98
N LEU A 528 -13.60 -18.23 -14.16
CA LEU A 528 -14.09 -17.26 -13.19
C LEU A 528 -15.48 -17.67 -12.67
N LYS A 529 -15.81 -17.21 -11.45
CA LYS A 529 -17.13 -17.43 -10.86
C LYS A 529 -18.26 -16.87 -11.74
N TYR A 530 -17.99 -15.79 -12.50
CA TYR A 530 -18.90 -15.13 -13.43
C TYR A 530 -18.33 -15.23 -14.85
N ASN A 531 -18.63 -16.31 -15.55
CA ASN A 531 -18.23 -16.49 -16.95
C ASN A 531 -19.17 -15.76 -17.92
N GLU A 532 -20.33 -15.32 -17.43
CA GLU A 532 -21.31 -14.55 -18.22
C GLU A 532 -20.84 -13.10 -18.37
N LEU A 533 -21.15 -12.52 -19.53
CA LEU A 533 -20.88 -11.13 -19.81
C LEU A 533 -21.76 -10.22 -18.95
N ARG A 534 -21.18 -9.27 -18.26
CA ARG A 534 -21.88 -8.28 -17.44
C ARG A 534 -22.18 -7.04 -18.27
N PHE A 535 -23.43 -6.88 -18.66
CA PHE A 535 -23.86 -5.76 -19.49
C PHE A 535 -25.17 -5.14 -19.00
N THR A 536 -25.41 -3.89 -19.37
CA THR A 536 -26.69 -3.19 -19.18
C THR A 536 -27.08 -2.40 -20.43
N SER A 537 -28.36 -2.03 -20.52
CA SER A 537 -28.89 -1.18 -21.59
C SER A 537 -29.47 0.09 -21.00
N ASP A 538 -28.96 1.24 -21.44
CA ASP A 538 -29.51 2.54 -21.07
C ASP A 538 -30.66 2.93 -22.02
N LYS A 539 -31.89 2.59 -21.60
CA LYS A 539 -33.15 2.83 -22.32
C LYS A 539 -33.85 4.11 -21.84
N THR A 540 -33.16 5.02 -21.16
CA THR A 540 -33.73 6.30 -20.69
C THR A 540 -33.99 7.25 -21.85
N ASP A 541 -34.86 8.26 -21.64
CA ASP A 541 -35.18 9.32 -22.64
C ASP A 541 -34.07 10.40 -22.74
N ASP A 542 -32.96 10.20 -22.07
CA ASP A 542 -31.82 11.13 -22.10
C ASP A 542 -31.17 11.19 -23.49
N SER A 543 -30.58 12.33 -23.83
CA SER A 543 -29.83 12.48 -25.08
C SER A 543 -28.64 11.50 -25.12
N LEU A 544 -28.26 11.04 -26.32
CA LEU A 544 -27.13 10.13 -26.54
C LEU A 544 -25.84 10.61 -25.82
N GLY A 545 -25.52 11.91 -25.94
CA GLY A 545 -24.35 12.48 -25.27
C GLY A 545 -24.38 12.35 -23.74
N LYS A 546 -25.58 12.43 -23.14
CA LYS A 546 -25.75 12.25 -21.69
C LYS A 546 -25.60 10.78 -21.29
N LYS A 547 -26.15 9.83 -22.09
CA LYS A 547 -25.98 8.38 -21.89
C LYS A 547 -24.50 7.97 -21.99
N ILE A 548 -23.79 8.42 -23.03
CA ILE A 548 -22.35 8.17 -23.21
C ILE A 548 -21.56 8.75 -22.03
N ARG A 549 -21.82 10.01 -21.64
CA ARG A 549 -21.12 10.64 -20.50
C ARG A 549 -21.31 9.84 -19.22
N ARG A 550 -22.54 9.36 -18.93
CA ARG A 550 -22.83 8.51 -17.76
C ARG A 550 -22.04 7.20 -17.80
N ALA A 551 -21.97 6.53 -18.95
CA ALA A 551 -21.19 5.31 -19.12
C ALA A 551 -19.68 5.56 -18.96
N THR A 552 -19.16 6.64 -19.57
CA THR A 552 -17.75 7.03 -19.48
C THR A 552 -17.35 7.46 -18.05
N SER A 553 -18.23 8.17 -17.31
CA SER A 553 -17.95 8.63 -15.95
C SER A 553 -17.71 7.49 -14.96
N ILE A 554 -18.37 6.35 -15.15
CA ILE A 554 -18.16 5.12 -14.35
C ILE A 554 -17.23 4.13 -15.04
N LYS A 555 -16.52 4.57 -16.09
CA LYS A 555 -15.42 3.88 -16.78
C LYS A 555 -15.77 2.48 -17.29
N ILE A 556 -16.90 2.39 -17.99
CA ILE A 556 -17.30 1.14 -18.66
C ILE A 556 -16.36 0.90 -19.85
N PRO A 557 -15.72 -0.28 -19.95
CA PRO A 557 -14.71 -0.56 -20.99
C PRO A 557 -15.28 -0.49 -22.42
N VAL A 558 -16.53 -0.95 -22.61
CA VAL A 558 -17.17 -1.02 -23.93
C VAL A 558 -18.54 -0.35 -23.89
N ILE A 559 -18.76 0.63 -24.75
CA ILE A 559 -20.06 1.26 -24.96
C ILE A 559 -20.51 0.92 -26.36
N LEU A 560 -21.65 0.23 -26.50
CA LEU A 560 -22.30 -0.06 -27.77
C LEU A 560 -23.31 1.05 -28.05
N VAL A 561 -23.05 1.88 -29.06
CA VAL A 561 -23.97 2.92 -29.51
C VAL A 561 -24.82 2.32 -30.62
N VAL A 562 -26.14 2.43 -30.49
CA VAL A 562 -27.09 1.81 -31.41
C VAL A 562 -28.03 2.88 -31.97
N GLY A 563 -27.95 3.10 -33.27
CA GLY A 563 -28.81 4.01 -34.02
C GLY A 563 -29.57 3.32 -35.17
N PRO A 564 -30.45 4.03 -35.88
CA PRO A 564 -31.18 3.47 -37.02
C PRO A 564 -30.29 2.91 -38.12
N LYS A 565 -29.14 3.54 -38.40
CA LYS A 565 -28.17 3.06 -39.40
C LYS A 565 -27.52 1.74 -38.97
N ASP A 566 -27.23 1.59 -37.70
CA ASP A 566 -26.67 0.35 -37.16
C ASP A 566 -27.67 -0.80 -37.30
N MET A 567 -28.95 -0.52 -37.01
CA MET A 567 -30.03 -1.48 -37.15
C MET A 567 -30.22 -1.93 -38.63
N GLU A 568 -30.21 -0.98 -39.56
CA GLU A 568 -30.36 -1.28 -41.01
C GLU A 568 -29.17 -2.10 -41.52
N ALA A 569 -27.94 -1.77 -41.11
CA ALA A 569 -26.71 -2.43 -41.52
C ALA A 569 -26.41 -3.72 -40.74
N ARG A 570 -27.18 -4.05 -39.69
CA ARG A 570 -26.90 -5.17 -38.77
C ARG A 570 -25.54 -5.07 -38.10
N THR A 571 -25.16 -3.85 -37.71
CA THR A 571 -23.88 -3.54 -37.03
C THR A 571 -24.12 -2.90 -35.66
N VAL A 572 -23.06 -2.70 -34.92
CA VAL A 572 -23.02 -1.89 -33.68
C VAL A 572 -21.83 -0.96 -33.73
N SER A 573 -22.01 0.28 -33.34
CA SER A 573 -20.93 1.23 -33.17
C SER A 573 -20.30 1.01 -31.78
N VAL A 574 -19.09 0.48 -31.73
CA VAL A 574 -18.35 0.16 -30.49
C VAL A 574 -17.44 1.32 -30.14
N ARG A 575 -17.58 1.82 -28.93
CA ARG A 575 -16.71 2.84 -28.35
C ARG A 575 -15.94 2.24 -27.18
N LEU A 576 -14.61 2.25 -27.30
CA LEU A 576 -13.64 1.93 -26.25
C LEU A 576 -13.12 3.24 -25.62
N LYS A 577 -12.19 3.14 -24.70
CA LYS A 577 -11.58 4.31 -24.05
C LYS A 577 -10.97 5.30 -25.07
N ASP A 578 -10.17 4.80 -26.00
CA ASP A 578 -9.34 5.59 -26.91
C ASP A 578 -9.63 5.29 -28.41
N GLU A 579 -10.67 4.51 -28.70
CA GLU A 579 -10.95 3.99 -30.04
C GLU A 579 -12.45 3.86 -30.29
N GLU A 580 -12.90 4.12 -31.51
CA GLU A 580 -14.26 3.85 -31.99
C GLU A 580 -14.19 3.01 -33.26
N LYS A 581 -15.06 2.00 -33.36
CA LYS A 581 -15.17 1.13 -34.55
C LYS A 581 -16.57 0.56 -34.72
N THR A 582 -16.89 0.15 -35.93
CA THR A 582 -18.16 -0.54 -36.23
C THR A 582 -17.87 -2.04 -36.33
N VAL A 583 -18.71 -2.84 -35.69
CA VAL A 583 -18.63 -4.31 -35.66
C VAL A 583 -19.92 -4.90 -36.14
N ASP A 584 -19.85 -5.92 -36.99
CA ASP A 584 -21.03 -6.70 -37.43
C ASP A 584 -21.64 -7.43 -36.22
N LEU A 585 -22.97 -7.49 -36.13
CA LEU A 585 -23.65 -8.13 -35.00
C LEU A 585 -23.22 -9.60 -34.82
N ASN A 586 -23.03 -10.34 -35.92
CA ASN A 586 -22.61 -11.74 -35.83
C ASN A 586 -21.17 -11.89 -35.36
N GLY A 587 -20.31 -10.89 -35.57
CA GLY A 587 -18.92 -10.86 -35.13
C GLY A 587 -18.73 -10.26 -33.73
N LEU A 588 -19.79 -9.69 -33.11
CA LEU A 588 -19.69 -8.98 -31.84
C LEU A 588 -19.16 -9.87 -30.70
N GLY A 589 -19.61 -11.13 -30.66
CA GLY A 589 -19.17 -12.09 -29.65
C GLY A 589 -17.67 -12.38 -29.71
N ASP A 590 -17.16 -12.65 -30.92
CA ASP A 590 -15.73 -12.92 -31.12
C ASP A 590 -14.89 -11.68 -30.82
N PHE A 591 -15.37 -10.50 -31.24
CA PHE A 591 -14.72 -9.25 -30.90
C PHE A 591 -14.59 -9.05 -29.36
N LEU A 592 -15.69 -9.22 -28.60
CA LEU A 592 -15.65 -9.05 -27.16
C LEU A 592 -14.75 -10.07 -26.44
N LYS A 593 -14.64 -11.29 -26.96
CA LYS A 593 -13.70 -12.31 -26.46
C LYS A 593 -12.24 -11.88 -26.64
N THR A 594 -11.90 -11.09 -27.65
CA THR A 594 -10.52 -10.58 -27.81
C THR A 594 -10.11 -9.57 -26.73
N LEU A 595 -11.08 -9.01 -25.99
CA LEU A 595 -10.86 -8.05 -24.91
C LEU A 595 -10.72 -8.75 -23.53
N ALA A 596 -11.07 -10.04 -23.42
CA ALA A 596 -11.18 -10.79 -22.16
C ALA A 596 -9.85 -11.29 -21.55
#